data_4566945a8e36623bfbaf70d907aabfa6
#
_entry.id   4566945a8e36623bfbaf70d907aabfa6
#
_cell.length_a   1.000
_cell.length_b   1.000
_cell.length_c   1.000
_cell.angle_alpha   90.00
_cell.angle_beta   90.00
_cell.angle_gamma   90.00
#
_symmetry.space_group_name_H-M   'P 1'
#
loop_
_entity.id
_entity.type
_entity.pdbx_description
1 polymer ?
#
loop_
_entity_poly.entity_id
_entity_poly.type
_entity_poly.pdbx_seq_one_letter_code
_entity_poly.pdbx_strand_id
1 'polypeptide(L)'
;WLSRTLSEALWGWLVFMPVSAALLTIFEYAGGDWWKLAWGVWLVYLLWRWKLSSVYGVFWKRRSRPYANAETREAVRESLHRQGITMTEMVVMTRPASWDHSNIVLSGWGLRRRVIVFAHVAHLLRKDEIVALAAHEAAHVRHFHDVLRLLINVAVSYIFCWLAGWGATHVQFFEGFNYSPMLTLDMPGTHAGS
;
A
#
# COMPACT_ATOMS: atom_id res chain seq x y z
N TRP A 1 20.27 -15.49 11.79
CA TRP A 1 20.43 -14.27 10.98
C TRP A 1 20.59 -14.64 9.50
N LEU A 2 21.54 -15.50 9.14
CA LEU A 2 21.83 -15.89 7.76
C LEU A 2 20.62 -16.48 7.01
N SER A 3 19.86 -17.37 7.66
CA SER A 3 18.66 -17.98 7.05
C SER A 3 17.56 -16.96 6.73
N ARG A 4 17.39 -15.95 7.57
CA ARG A 4 16.42 -14.88 7.33
C ARG A 4 16.84 -14.01 6.15
N THR A 5 18.10 -13.59 6.09
CA THR A 5 18.63 -12.79 4.98
C THR A 5 18.57 -13.55 3.65
N LEU A 6 18.90 -14.84 3.63
CA LEU A 6 18.77 -15.70 2.45
C LEU A 6 17.30 -15.85 2.01
N SER A 7 16.39 -16.05 2.94
CA SER A 7 14.96 -16.12 2.64
C SER A 7 14.43 -14.79 2.07
N GLU A 8 14.79 -13.67 2.65
CA GLU A 8 14.40 -12.34 2.14
C GLU A 8 14.98 -12.06 0.74
N ALA A 9 16.23 -12.45 0.50
CA ALA A 9 16.85 -12.36 -0.80
C ALA A 9 16.15 -13.26 -1.85
N LEU A 10 15.87 -14.51 -1.51
CA LEU A 10 15.16 -15.44 -2.39
C LEU A 10 13.76 -14.96 -2.73
N TRP A 11 13.01 -14.46 -1.75
CA TRP A 11 11.69 -13.85 -1.98
C TRP A 11 11.80 -12.59 -2.85
N GLY A 12 12.82 -11.76 -2.63
CA GLY A 12 13.10 -10.59 -3.48
C GLY A 12 13.31 -10.99 -4.94
N TRP A 13 14.16 -11.99 -5.20
CA TRP A 13 14.41 -12.50 -6.55
C TRP A 13 13.17 -13.11 -7.19
N LEU A 14 12.42 -13.90 -6.43
CA LEU A 14 11.22 -14.59 -6.90
C LEU A 14 10.10 -13.62 -7.32
N VAL A 15 10.06 -12.43 -6.72
CA VAL A 15 9.13 -11.36 -7.10
C VAL A 15 9.74 -10.48 -8.19
N PHE A 16 11.02 -10.13 -8.09
CA PHE A 16 11.68 -9.21 -9.01
C PHE A 16 11.74 -9.76 -10.44
N MET A 17 12.08 -11.05 -10.61
CA MET A 17 12.20 -11.67 -11.93
C MET A 17 10.89 -11.62 -12.74
N PRO A 18 9.74 -12.08 -12.25
CA PRO A 18 8.50 -12.03 -13.02
C PRO A 18 8.01 -10.59 -13.24
N VAL A 19 8.25 -9.68 -12.30
CA VAL A 19 7.91 -8.26 -12.48
C VAL A 19 8.77 -7.64 -13.57
N SER A 20 10.08 -7.92 -13.58
CA SER A 20 10.97 -7.42 -14.63
C SER A 20 10.63 -8.03 -16.00
N ALA A 21 10.34 -9.33 -16.07
CA ALA A 21 9.88 -9.98 -17.29
C ALA A 21 8.59 -9.36 -17.83
N ALA A 22 7.61 -9.12 -16.94
CA ALA A 22 6.37 -8.46 -17.32
C ALA A 22 6.59 -7.03 -17.85
N LEU A 23 7.48 -6.26 -17.22
CA LEU A 23 7.81 -4.92 -17.67
C LEU A 23 8.50 -4.93 -19.03
N LEU A 24 9.44 -5.85 -19.28
CA LEU A 24 10.10 -6.02 -20.57
C LEU A 24 9.09 -6.41 -21.66
N THR A 25 8.17 -7.32 -21.35
CA THR A 25 7.10 -7.72 -22.25
C THR A 25 6.19 -6.53 -22.58
N ILE A 26 5.80 -5.74 -21.58
CA ILE A 26 5.01 -4.52 -21.79
C ILE A 26 5.77 -3.52 -22.67
N PHE A 27 7.07 -3.37 -22.45
CA PHE A 27 7.92 -2.49 -23.24
C PHE A 27 7.96 -2.91 -24.70
N GLU A 28 8.12 -4.21 -24.96
CA GLU A 28 8.15 -4.78 -26.32
C GLU A 28 6.83 -4.59 -27.08
N TYR A 29 5.70 -4.85 -26.44
CA TYR A 29 4.39 -4.76 -27.11
C TYR A 29 3.81 -3.35 -27.18
N ALA A 30 4.08 -2.51 -26.21
CA ALA A 30 3.49 -1.18 -26.11
C ALA A 30 4.33 -0.07 -26.78
N GLY A 31 5.57 -0.37 -27.17
CA GLY A 31 6.49 0.63 -27.72
C GLY A 31 6.64 1.86 -26.82
N GLY A 32 6.51 3.07 -27.38
CA GLY A 32 6.65 4.31 -26.62
C GLY A 32 5.61 4.54 -25.51
N ASP A 33 4.50 3.80 -25.54
CA ASP A 33 3.42 3.94 -24.55
C ASP A 33 3.47 2.94 -23.39
N TRP A 34 4.55 2.14 -23.29
CA TRP A 34 4.76 1.12 -22.26
C TRP A 34 4.54 1.64 -20.83
N TRP A 35 4.94 2.86 -20.55
CA TRP A 35 4.82 3.47 -19.23
C TRP A 35 3.36 3.67 -18.78
N LYS A 36 2.43 3.91 -19.72
CA LYS A 36 0.99 4.02 -19.44
C LYS A 36 0.43 2.69 -18.96
N LEU A 37 0.82 1.59 -19.61
CA LEU A 37 0.42 0.24 -19.20
C LEU A 37 1.05 -0.14 -17.86
N ALA A 38 2.34 0.13 -17.68
CA ALA A 38 3.04 -0.11 -16.42
C ALA A 38 2.39 0.65 -15.26
N TRP A 39 2.06 1.94 -15.47
CA TRP A 39 1.34 2.72 -14.47
C TRP A 39 -0.08 2.18 -14.23
N GLY A 40 -0.80 1.74 -15.26
CA GLY A 40 -2.12 1.13 -15.12
C GLY A 40 -2.10 -0.12 -14.24
N VAL A 41 -1.14 -1.01 -14.45
CA VAL A 41 -0.92 -2.20 -13.61
C VAL A 41 -0.60 -1.80 -12.17
N TRP A 42 0.27 -0.81 -11.98
CA TRP A 42 0.60 -0.27 -10.67
C TRP A 42 -0.61 0.36 -9.97
N LEU A 43 -1.45 1.08 -10.69
CA LEU A 43 -2.69 1.67 -10.18
C LEU A 43 -3.66 0.57 -9.69
N VAL A 44 -3.83 -0.48 -10.47
CA VAL A 44 -4.64 -1.65 -10.05
C VAL A 44 -4.09 -2.25 -8.75
N TYR A 45 -2.77 -2.41 -8.66
CA TYR A 45 -2.12 -2.89 -7.43
C TYR A 45 -2.35 -1.96 -6.25
N LEU A 46 -2.22 -0.63 -6.41
CA LEU A 46 -2.49 0.35 -5.35
C LEU A 46 -3.93 0.30 -4.86
N LEU A 47 -4.89 0.23 -5.79
CA LEU A 47 -6.31 0.13 -5.47
C LEU A 47 -6.62 -1.19 -4.77
N TRP A 48 -6.07 -2.31 -5.26
CA TRP A 48 -6.21 -3.61 -4.63
C TRP A 48 -5.64 -3.62 -3.21
N ARG A 49 -4.42 -3.11 -3.03
CA ARG A 49 -3.78 -3.00 -1.71
C ARG A 49 -4.58 -2.10 -0.75
N TRP A 50 -5.11 -0.98 -1.24
CA TRP A 50 -5.96 -0.09 -0.45
C TRP A 50 -7.26 -0.78 -0.01
N LYS A 51 -7.92 -1.49 -0.92
CA LYS A 51 -9.09 -2.30 -0.62
C LYS A 51 -8.77 -3.44 0.33
N LEU A 52 -7.66 -4.14 0.11
CA LEU A 52 -7.24 -5.29 0.90
C LEU A 52 -6.99 -4.92 2.36
N SER A 53 -6.47 -3.71 2.65
CA SER A 53 -6.32 -3.23 4.03
C SER A 53 -7.66 -3.20 4.79
N SER A 54 -8.76 -2.93 4.09
CA SER A 54 -10.12 -2.98 4.66
C SER A 54 -10.65 -4.42 4.80
N VAL A 55 -10.26 -5.33 3.91
CA VAL A 55 -10.70 -6.73 3.88
C VAL A 55 -9.93 -7.59 4.89
N TYR A 56 -8.68 -7.25 5.19
CA TYR A 56 -7.91 -7.97 6.23
C TYR A 56 -8.66 -8.04 7.57
N GLY A 57 -9.44 -7.02 7.91
CA GLY A 57 -10.31 -7.04 9.09
C GLY A 57 -11.35 -8.18 9.09
N VAL A 58 -11.75 -8.68 7.91
CA VAL A 58 -12.72 -9.78 7.78
C VAL A 58 -12.05 -11.14 7.96
N PHE A 59 -10.88 -11.35 7.36
CA PHE A 59 -10.13 -12.61 7.50
C PHE A 59 -9.61 -12.85 8.91
N TRP A 60 -9.42 -11.78 9.69
CA TRP A 60 -8.89 -11.86 11.04
C TRP A 60 -9.97 -12.07 12.11
N LYS A 61 -11.24 -12.14 11.71
CA LYS A 61 -12.34 -12.44 12.60
C LYS A 61 -12.15 -13.76 13.37
N ARG A 62 -11.47 -14.73 12.77
CA ARG A 62 -11.18 -16.03 13.39
C ARG A 62 -10.12 -15.99 14.51
N ARG A 63 -9.29 -14.95 14.58
CA ARG A 63 -8.20 -14.79 15.56
C ARG A 63 -8.46 -13.68 16.57
N SER A 64 -9.59 -13.02 16.50
CA SER A 64 -9.97 -11.94 17.40
C SER A 64 -10.89 -12.42 18.49
N ARG A 65 -10.73 -11.87 19.70
CA ARG A 65 -11.62 -12.08 20.84
C ARG A 65 -12.31 -10.75 21.20
N PRO A 66 -13.55 -10.74 21.65
CA PRO A 66 -14.18 -9.51 22.14
C PRO A 66 -13.32 -8.86 23.22
N TYR A 67 -13.24 -7.54 23.22
CA TYR A 67 -12.56 -6.81 24.29
C TYR A 67 -13.33 -6.97 25.62
N ALA A 68 -12.69 -7.52 26.64
CA ALA A 68 -13.37 -7.98 27.86
C ALA A 68 -13.93 -6.83 28.72
N ASN A 69 -13.17 -5.72 28.87
CA ASN A 69 -13.58 -4.62 29.74
C ASN A 69 -14.69 -3.78 29.08
N ALA A 70 -15.90 -3.91 29.61
CA ALA A 70 -17.09 -3.21 29.11
C ALA A 70 -17.01 -1.69 29.29
N GLU A 71 -16.40 -1.22 30.37
CA GLU A 71 -16.25 0.20 30.68
C GLU A 71 -15.33 0.88 29.66
N THR A 72 -14.18 0.28 29.38
CA THR A 72 -13.24 0.79 28.35
C THR A 72 -13.89 0.78 26.97
N ARG A 73 -14.62 -0.29 26.65
CA ARG A 73 -15.32 -0.40 25.37
C ARG A 73 -16.35 0.70 25.17
N GLU A 74 -17.12 1.03 26.21
CA GLU A 74 -18.12 2.09 26.15
C GLU A 74 -17.47 3.48 26.06
N ALA A 75 -16.41 3.73 26.81
CA ALA A 75 -15.66 4.98 26.74
C ALA A 75 -15.06 5.22 25.34
N VAL A 76 -14.52 4.16 24.70
CA VAL A 76 -14.02 4.23 23.32
C VAL A 76 -15.19 4.49 22.36
N ARG A 77 -16.32 3.81 22.52
CA ARG A 77 -17.52 4.02 21.69
C ARG A 77 -17.98 5.47 21.74
N GLU A 78 -18.09 6.03 22.91
CA GLU A 78 -18.51 7.42 23.11
C GLU A 78 -17.51 8.41 22.48
N SER A 79 -16.21 8.17 22.67
CA SER A 79 -15.15 8.99 22.08
C SER A 79 -15.21 8.98 20.55
N LEU A 80 -15.40 7.83 19.92
CA LEU A 80 -15.55 7.68 18.48
C LEU A 80 -16.83 8.33 17.97
N HIS A 81 -17.94 8.15 18.70
CA HIS A 81 -19.23 8.74 18.35
C HIS A 81 -19.18 10.27 18.34
N ARG A 82 -18.49 10.89 19.29
CA ARG A 82 -18.25 12.35 19.30
C ARG A 82 -17.49 12.84 18.06
N GLN A 83 -16.72 11.98 17.41
CA GLN A 83 -16.01 12.27 16.16
C GLN A 83 -16.83 11.86 14.91
N GLY A 84 -18.07 11.43 15.07
CA GLY A 84 -18.95 11.00 13.98
C GLY A 84 -18.66 9.59 13.47
N ILE A 85 -17.87 8.79 14.18
CA ILE A 85 -17.51 7.42 13.80
C ILE A 85 -18.36 6.43 14.61
N THR A 86 -19.03 5.53 13.90
CA THR A 86 -19.82 4.46 14.53
C THR A 86 -18.95 3.23 14.77
N MET A 87 -18.71 2.88 16.03
CA MET A 87 -18.03 1.66 16.40
C MET A 87 -18.96 0.46 16.23
N THR A 88 -18.59 -0.49 15.38
CA THR A 88 -19.35 -1.73 15.17
C THR A 88 -19.03 -2.77 16.24
N GLU A 89 -17.75 -2.94 16.54
CA GLU A 89 -17.27 -3.84 17.60
C GLU A 89 -15.86 -3.43 18.05
N MET A 90 -15.45 -3.88 19.21
CA MET A 90 -14.10 -3.74 19.73
C MET A 90 -13.55 -5.13 20.07
N VAL A 91 -12.41 -5.46 19.49
CA VAL A 91 -11.80 -6.79 19.60
C VAL A 91 -10.34 -6.71 19.99
N VAL A 92 -9.87 -7.75 20.67
CA VAL A 92 -8.45 -7.95 20.95
C VAL A 92 -7.89 -8.98 19.97
N MET A 93 -6.71 -8.71 19.46
CA MET A 93 -6.05 -9.61 18.53
C MET A 93 -4.58 -9.82 18.89
N THR A 94 -4.14 -11.08 18.75
CA THR A 94 -2.72 -11.41 18.84
C THR A 94 -2.03 -10.89 17.58
N ARG A 95 -0.95 -10.15 17.77
CA ARG A 95 -0.20 -9.47 16.72
C ARG A 95 0.52 -10.45 15.80
N PRO A 96 0.42 -10.32 14.48
CA PRO A 96 1.36 -10.93 13.56
C PRO A 96 2.72 -10.24 13.65
N ALA A 97 3.80 -10.99 13.49
CA ALA A 97 5.18 -10.48 13.57
C ALA A 97 5.49 -9.33 12.58
N SER A 98 4.71 -9.22 11.49
CA SER A 98 4.86 -8.19 10.46
C SER A 98 4.29 -6.81 10.83
N TRP A 99 3.59 -6.67 11.95
CA TRP A 99 2.90 -5.43 12.34
C TRP A 99 3.55 -4.76 13.56
N ASP A 100 4.83 -4.56 13.48
CA ASP A 100 5.66 -4.19 14.63
C ASP A 100 5.35 -2.82 15.26
N HIS A 101 4.60 -1.95 14.59
CA HIS A 101 4.37 -0.58 15.05
C HIS A 101 2.89 -0.22 15.30
N SER A 102 1.95 -1.14 15.09
CA SER A 102 0.53 -0.83 15.28
C SER A 102 0.06 -1.17 16.69
N ASN A 103 -0.55 -0.21 17.36
CA ASN A 103 -1.10 -0.35 18.71
C ASN A 103 -2.60 -0.57 18.70
N ILE A 104 -3.33 0.25 17.94
CA ILE A 104 -4.77 0.16 17.69
C ILE A 104 -5.00 0.38 16.20
N VAL A 105 -5.98 -0.27 15.62
CA VAL A 105 -6.35 -0.10 14.20
C VAL A 105 -7.87 0.05 14.09
N LEU A 106 -8.31 1.07 13.35
CA LEU A 106 -9.71 1.24 12.95
C LEU A 106 -9.94 0.62 11.58
N SER A 107 -10.49 -0.59 11.55
CA SER A 107 -10.79 -1.33 10.31
C SER A 107 -12.25 -1.19 9.91
N GLY A 108 -12.54 -1.10 8.61
CA GLY A 108 -13.88 -1.01 8.06
C GLY A 108 -14.03 0.06 6.98
N TRP A 109 -15.28 0.32 6.57
CA TRP A 109 -15.62 1.24 5.48
C TRP A 109 -16.35 2.49 5.99
N GLY A 110 -16.02 3.61 5.37
CA GLY A 110 -16.64 4.89 5.71
C GLY A 110 -16.50 5.23 7.19
N LEU A 111 -17.58 5.64 7.81
CA LEU A 111 -17.63 5.99 9.23
C LEU A 111 -18.00 4.83 10.16
N ARG A 112 -18.29 3.63 9.62
CA ARG A 112 -18.56 2.42 10.41
C ARG A 112 -17.27 1.64 10.56
N ARG A 113 -16.73 1.60 11.78
CA ARG A 113 -15.41 1.03 12.04
C ARG A 113 -15.44 -0.02 13.14
N ARG A 114 -14.59 -1.03 12.98
CA ARG A 114 -14.22 -1.98 14.02
C ARG A 114 -12.94 -1.50 14.68
N VAL A 115 -12.88 -1.50 15.98
CA VAL A 115 -11.68 -1.18 16.77
C VAL A 115 -10.93 -2.48 17.04
N ILE A 116 -9.71 -2.58 16.58
CA ILE A 116 -8.82 -3.71 16.82
C ILE A 116 -7.72 -3.24 17.75
N VAL A 117 -7.70 -3.78 18.96
CA VAL A 117 -6.64 -3.53 19.94
C VAL A 117 -5.69 -4.72 19.95
N PHE A 118 -4.41 -4.49 19.83
CA PHE A 118 -3.46 -5.59 19.92
C PHE A 118 -3.26 -6.03 21.38
N ALA A 119 -3.06 -7.34 21.58
CA ALA A 119 -3.04 -7.94 22.91
C ALA A 119 -2.00 -7.29 23.84
N HIS A 120 -0.82 -6.92 23.32
CA HIS A 120 0.20 -6.25 24.10
C HIS A 120 -0.27 -4.87 24.62
N VAL A 121 -1.02 -4.12 23.80
CA VAL A 121 -1.59 -2.81 24.17
C VAL A 121 -2.70 -2.98 25.20
N ALA A 122 -3.57 -3.96 24.98
CA ALA A 122 -4.68 -4.25 25.89
C ALA A 122 -4.23 -4.59 27.32
N HIS A 123 -3.00 -5.12 27.50
CA HIS A 123 -2.42 -5.48 28.80
C HIS A 123 -1.56 -4.37 29.40
N LEU A 124 -0.98 -3.50 28.60
CA LEU A 124 -0.02 -2.48 29.03
C LEU A 124 -0.67 -1.12 29.31
N LEU A 125 -1.68 -0.74 28.53
CA LEU A 125 -2.27 0.59 28.58
C LEU A 125 -3.47 0.66 29.53
N ARG A 126 -3.59 1.80 30.19
CA ARG A 126 -4.75 2.15 30.98
C ARG A 126 -5.94 2.53 30.08
N LYS A 127 -7.13 2.56 30.66
CA LYS A 127 -8.37 2.93 29.96
C LYS A 127 -8.24 4.25 29.20
N ASP A 128 -7.72 5.30 29.88
CA ASP A 128 -7.61 6.64 29.29
C ASP A 128 -6.67 6.69 28.11
N GLU A 129 -5.58 5.92 28.16
CA GLU A 129 -4.58 5.81 27.10
C GLU A 129 -5.15 5.08 25.88
N ILE A 130 -5.94 4.03 26.08
CA ILE A 130 -6.63 3.31 24.99
C ILE A 130 -7.68 4.23 24.34
N VAL A 131 -8.43 5.00 25.12
CA VAL A 131 -9.41 5.97 24.60
C VAL A 131 -8.70 7.06 23.79
N ALA A 132 -7.62 7.63 24.31
CA ALA A 132 -6.84 8.65 23.62
C ALA A 132 -6.25 8.15 22.30
N LEU A 133 -5.70 6.92 22.31
CA LEU A 133 -5.13 6.30 21.13
C LEU A 133 -6.21 5.99 20.07
N ALA A 134 -7.36 5.47 20.49
CA ALA A 134 -8.50 5.25 19.59
C ALA A 134 -9.04 6.55 18.99
N ALA A 135 -9.05 7.64 19.78
CA ALA A 135 -9.44 8.97 19.31
C ALA A 135 -8.44 9.54 18.30
N HIS A 136 -7.14 9.29 18.49
CA HIS A 136 -6.10 9.67 17.55
C HIS A 136 -6.27 8.96 16.20
N GLU A 137 -6.47 7.64 16.21
CA GLU A 137 -6.74 6.87 15.00
C GLU A 137 -8.03 7.31 14.30
N ALA A 138 -9.05 7.69 15.08
CA ALA A 138 -10.31 8.22 14.56
C ALA A 138 -10.11 9.55 13.80
N ALA A 139 -9.22 10.41 14.26
CA ALA A 139 -8.87 11.64 13.56
C ALA A 139 -8.29 11.36 12.17
N HIS A 140 -7.43 10.35 12.02
CA HIS A 140 -6.91 9.93 10.71
C HIS A 140 -8.02 9.50 9.75
N VAL A 141 -9.01 8.75 10.26
CA VAL A 141 -10.18 8.34 9.47
C VAL A 141 -11.01 9.55 9.05
N ARG A 142 -11.30 10.46 9.97
CA ARG A 142 -12.10 11.65 9.72
C ARG A 142 -11.47 12.60 8.68
N HIS A 143 -10.16 12.75 8.74
CA HIS A 143 -9.41 13.60 7.81
C HIS A 143 -9.06 12.90 6.48
N PHE A 144 -9.61 11.70 6.23
CA PHE A 144 -9.39 10.95 5.00
C PHE A 144 -7.91 10.72 4.66
N HIS A 145 -7.04 10.60 5.69
CA HIS A 145 -5.60 10.46 5.48
C HIS A 145 -5.24 9.27 4.59
N ASP A 146 -5.99 8.16 4.68
CA ASP A 146 -5.78 6.99 3.82
C ASP A 146 -6.08 7.29 2.36
N VAL A 147 -7.14 8.08 2.09
CA VAL A 147 -7.50 8.52 0.73
C VAL A 147 -6.46 9.51 0.21
N LEU A 148 -6.06 10.48 1.03
CA LEU A 148 -5.03 11.45 0.66
C LEU A 148 -3.70 10.75 0.35
N ARG A 149 -3.29 9.79 1.17
CA ARG A 149 -2.10 8.97 0.92
C ARG A 149 -2.21 8.18 -0.38
N LEU A 150 -3.38 7.61 -0.68
CA LEU A 150 -3.62 6.94 -1.95
C LEU A 150 -3.47 7.91 -3.12
N LEU A 151 -4.10 9.08 -3.06
CA LEU A 151 -4.03 10.09 -4.12
C LEU A 151 -2.59 10.57 -4.36
N ILE A 152 -1.83 10.82 -3.29
CA ILE A 152 -0.42 11.18 -3.38
C ILE A 152 0.39 10.06 -4.06
N ASN A 153 0.20 8.80 -3.65
CA ASN A 153 0.89 7.66 -4.27
C ASN A 153 0.54 7.52 -5.76
N VAL A 154 -0.73 7.71 -6.13
CA VAL A 154 -1.19 7.69 -7.53
C VAL A 154 -0.53 8.80 -8.33
N ALA A 155 -0.52 10.04 -7.83
CA ALA A 155 0.08 11.17 -8.51
C ALA A 155 1.61 11.02 -8.65
N VAL A 156 2.29 10.66 -7.58
CA VAL A 156 3.75 10.45 -7.58
C VAL A 156 4.14 9.32 -8.53
N SER A 157 3.44 8.17 -8.47
CA SER A 157 3.73 7.06 -9.37
C SER A 157 3.46 7.40 -10.84
N TYR A 158 2.44 8.21 -11.13
CA TYR A 158 2.17 8.71 -12.47
C TYR A 158 3.35 9.54 -12.99
N ILE A 159 3.81 10.51 -12.20
CA ILE A 159 4.94 11.38 -12.55
C ILE A 159 6.20 10.53 -12.81
N PHE A 160 6.48 9.55 -11.96
CA PHE A 160 7.62 8.65 -12.15
C PHE A 160 7.53 7.84 -13.44
N CYS A 161 6.38 7.22 -13.72
CA CYS A 161 6.18 6.46 -14.95
C CYS A 161 6.26 7.36 -16.18
N TRP A 162 5.71 8.56 -16.12
CA TRP A 162 5.77 9.53 -17.20
C TRP A 162 7.23 9.98 -17.47
N LEU A 163 7.98 10.32 -16.43
CA LEU A 163 9.40 10.68 -16.54
C LEU A 163 10.24 9.51 -17.10
N ALA A 164 9.97 8.28 -16.65
CA ALA A 164 10.63 7.09 -17.17
C ALA A 164 10.31 6.87 -18.65
N GLY A 165 9.05 7.03 -19.05
CA GLY A 165 8.63 6.94 -20.44
C GLY A 165 9.25 8.04 -21.30
N TRP A 166 9.27 9.27 -20.79
CA TRP A 166 9.92 10.39 -21.46
C TRP A 166 11.43 10.15 -21.61
N GLY A 167 12.12 9.76 -20.54
CA GLY A 167 13.55 9.46 -20.58
C GLY A 167 13.90 8.33 -21.56
N ALA A 168 13.12 7.27 -21.58
CA ALA A 168 13.33 6.13 -22.46
C ALA A 168 13.17 6.47 -23.96
N THR A 169 12.44 7.54 -24.29
CA THR A 169 12.20 7.96 -25.69
C THR A 169 13.12 9.08 -26.18
N HIS A 170 13.89 9.70 -25.27
CA HIS A 170 14.75 10.83 -25.62
C HIS A 170 16.23 10.46 -25.60
N VAL A 171 16.87 10.52 -26.78
CA VAL A 171 18.29 10.21 -26.95
C VAL A 171 19.18 11.09 -26.05
N GLN A 172 18.83 12.36 -25.89
CA GLN A 172 19.55 13.31 -25.04
C GLN A 172 19.63 12.88 -23.57
N PHE A 173 18.65 12.11 -23.09
CA PHE A 173 18.70 11.52 -21.76
C PHE A 173 19.86 10.54 -21.61
N PHE A 174 20.09 9.69 -22.61
CA PHE A 174 21.18 8.72 -22.63
C PHE A 174 22.54 9.38 -22.86
N GLU A 175 22.61 10.39 -23.71
CA GLU A 175 23.80 11.18 -23.94
C GLU A 175 24.29 11.88 -22.66
N GLY A 176 23.39 12.37 -21.82
CA GLY A 176 23.70 12.96 -20.52
C GLY A 176 24.41 12.00 -19.56
N PHE A 177 24.26 10.68 -19.76
CA PHE A 177 24.96 9.63 -19.01
C PHE A 177 26.23 9.11 -19.76
N ASN A 178 26.64 9.77 -20.80
CA ASN A 178 27.75 9.35 -21.67
C ASN A 178 27.50 7.96 -22.30
N TYR A 179 26.23 7.61 -22.51
CA TYR A 179 25.80 6.37 -23.13
C TYR A 179 25.31 6.69 -24.53
N SER A 180 26.03 6.24 -25.54
CA SER A 180 25.53 6.26 -26.91
C SER A 180 24.62 5.04 -27.07
N PRO A 181 23.28 5.19 -27.12
CA PRO A 181 22.45 4.05 -27.39
C PRO A 181 22.80 3.54 -28.79
N MET A 182 23.24 2.30 -28.89
CA MET A 182 23.28 1.58 -30.18
C MET A 182 21.82 1.30 -30.61
N LEU A 183 21.04 2.36 -30.79
CA LEU A 183 19.74 2.32 -31.41
C LEU A 183 19.86 2.46 -32.93
N THR A 184 20.73 1.67 -33.54
CA THR A 184 20.44 1.15 -34.85
C THR A 184 19.57 -0.10 -34.69
N LEU A 185 18.41 0.07 -34.10
CA LEU A 185 17.28 -0.74 -34.49
C LEU A 185 17.00 -0.33 -35.93
N ASP A 186 17.52 -1.14 -36.88
CA ASP A 186 17.06 -1.16 -38.25
C ASP A 186 15.52 -1.21 -38.17
N MET A 187 14.88 -0.07 -38.37
CA MET A 187 13.44 -0.04 -38.60
C MET A 187 13.24 -0.78 -39.92
N PRO A 188 12.62 -1.97 -39.93
CA PRO A 188 12.31 -2.63 -41.18
C PRO A 188 11.27 -1.75 -41.91
N GLY A 189 11.71 -0.97 -42.87
CA GLY A 189 10.80 -0.19 -43.70
C GLY A 189 11.31 1.07 -44.36
N THR A 190 12.57 1.51 -44.22
CA THR A 190 13.08 2.66 -44.93
C THR A 190 14.03 2.27 -46.09
N HIS A 191 13.68 1.29 -46.90
CA HIS A 191 14.14 1.25 -48.28
C HIS A 191 13.16 2.11 -49.08
N ALA A 192 13.31 3.43 -48.97
CA ALA A 192 12.77 4.35 -49.95
C ALA A 192 13.59 4.19 -51.23
N GLY A 193 12.94 3.81 -52.28
CA GLY A 193 13.50 3.65 -53.60
C GLY A 193 14.22 4.90 -54.11
N SER A 194 15.33 4.68 -54.70
CA SER A 194 15.91 5.52 -55.72
C SER A 194 15.25 5.26 -57.06
#